data_e32444b7b0c4d82ce693823af7592657
#
_entry.id   e32444b7b0c4d82ce693823af7592657
#
_cell.length_a   1.000
_cell.length_b   1.000
_cell.length_c   1.000
_cell.angle_alpha   90.00
_cell.angle_beta   90.00
_cell.angle_gamma   90.00
#
_symmetry.space_group_name_H-M   'P 1'
#
loop_
_entity.id
_entity.type
_entity.pdbx_description
1 polymer ?
#
loop_
_entity_poly.entity_id
_entity_poly.type
_entity_poly.pdbx_seq_one_letter_code
_entity_poly.pdbx_strand_id
1 'polypeptide(L)'
;NTTITFINTFNLLSLTSLREYLQWILDLRNQYAKDVQGTKYIPIPDNGDHVHDDYEVRPKQRIWFDIPLLRAPLWQCIQIMPEHYQSYLEEAIAFMELNEADEDNIDYRGFKDFEIDKVRRNLEWMKEGINMDADELLKARANFYKFFMQHDARRDTDFLATYPEMEDWWNICKEAEALI
;
A
#
# COMPACT_ATOMS: atom_id res chain seq x y z
N ASN A 1 1.74 20.24 17.45
CA ASN A 1 0.88 19.20 16.86
C ASN A 1 1.40 18.85 15.47
N THR A 2 2.08 17.70 15.33
CA THR A 2 2.64 17.25 14.05
C THR A 2 1.80 16.09 13.51
N THR A 3 1.48 16.12 12.22
CA THR A 3 0.89 15.00 11.49
C THR A 3 1.97 14.45 10.56
N ILE A 4 2.12 13.14 10.50
CA ILE A 4 3.07 12.43 9.64
C ILE A 4 2.25 11.65 8.61
N THR A 5 2.64 11.77 7.35
CA THR A 5 2.07 10.96 6.26
C THR A 5 3.20 10.20 5.59
N PHE A 6 3.09 8.89 5.55
CA PHE A 6 3.98 8.03 4.79
C PHE A 6 3.39 7.83 3.40
N ILE A 7 4.08 8.30 2.37
CA ILE A 7 3.65 8.13 0.98
C ILE A 7 4.59 7.09 0.36
N ASN A 8 4.04 5.92 0.03
CA ASN A 8 4.76 4.84 -0.60
C ASN A 8 4.17 4.60 -2.00
N THR A 9 4.89 4.99 -3.06
CA THR A 9 4.46 4.67 -4.43
C THR A 9 4.44 3.15 -4.60
N PHE A 10 3.23 2.61 -4.64
CA PHE A 10 3.00 1.17 -4.62
C PHE A 10 3.38 0.54 -5.96
N ASN A 11 4.35 -0.34 -5.93
CA ASN A 11 4.88 -1.08 -7.07
C ASN A 11 5.04 -2.57 -6.71
N LEU A 12 5.46 -3.39 -7.68
CA LEU A 12 5.55 -4.83 -7.48
C LEU A 12 6.53 -5.26 -6.36
N LEU A 13 7.59 -4.49 -6.07
CA LEU A 13 8.51 -4.79 -4.97
C LEU A 13 7.92 -4.48 -3.58
N SER A 14 6.87 -3.66 -3.53
CA SER A 14 6.18 -3.33 -2.28
C SER A 14 5.11 -4.36 -1.91
N LEU A 15 4.79 -5.28 -2.83
CA LEU A 15 3.64 -6.17 -2.73
C LEU A 15 3.82 -7.18 -1.59
N THR A 16 4.95 -7.88 -1.56
CA THR A 16 5.21 -8.97 -0.62
C THR A 16 5.33 -8.50 0.83
N SER A 17 5.75 -7.25 1.04
CA SER A 17 5.93 -6.64 2.37
C SER A 17 4.77 -5.71 2.80
N LEU A 18 3.69 -5.66 2.02
CA LEU A 18 2.58 -4.73 2.31
C LEU A 18 1.94 -5.01 3.66
N ARG A 19 1.73 -6.29 4.01
CA ARG A 19 1.13 -6.70 5.27
C ARG A 19 1.96 -6.24 6.49
N GLU A 20 3.29 -6.40 6.41
CA GLU A 20 4.23 -5.96 7.45
C GLU A 20 4.27 -4.43 7.55
N TYR A 21 4.24 -3.74 6.41
CA TYR A 21 4.15 -2.29 6.39
C TYR A 21 2.87 -1.77 7.07
N LEU A 22 1.72 -2.38 6.82
CA LEU A 22 0.46 -2.03 7.48
C LEU A 22 0.49 -2.33 8.99
N GLN A 23 1.10 -3.44 9.40
CA GLN A 23 1.33 -3.73 10.82
C GLN A 23 2.17 -2.64 11.47
N TRP A 24 3.26 -2.24 10.83
CA TRP A 24 4.12 -1.16 11.32
C TRP A 24 3.37 0.17 11.46
N ILE A 25 2.51 0.53 10.50
CA ILE A 25 1.63 1.71 10.59
C ILE A 25 0.71 1.61 11.81
N LEU A 26 0.09 0.46 12.04
CA LEU A 26 -0.79 0.23 13.18
C LEU A 26 -0.03 0.34 14.51
N ASP A 27 1.15 -0.23 14.59
CA ASP A 27 2.03 -0.16 15.77
C ASP A 27 2.43 1.27 16.08
N LEU A 28 2.80 2.07 15.07
CA LEU A 28 3.05 3.49 15.24
C LEU A 28 1.83 4.25 15.74
N ARG A 29 0.64 3.94 15.21
CA ARG A 29 -0.63 4.53 15.68
C ARG A 29 -0.86 4.20 17.15
N ASN A 30 -0.66 2.96 17.56
CA ASN A 30 -0.81 2.51 18.94
C ASN A 30 0.22 3.18 19.87
N GLN A 31 1.46 3.30 19.43
CA GLN A 31 2.54 3.89 20.22
C GLN A 31 2.36 5.39 20.43
N TYR A 32 1.87 6.10 19.41
CA TYR A 32 1.82 7.58 19.42
C TYR A 32 0.39 8.15 19.50
N ALA A 33 -0.64 7.32 19.56
CA ALA A 33 -1.98 7.72 19.91
C ALA A 33 -2.02 8.04 21.41
N LYS A 34 -1.53 9.22 21.76
CA LYS A 34 -1.74 9.74 23.11
C LYS A 34 -3.22 10.08 23.24
N ASP A 35 -3.81 9.68 24.35
CA ASP A 35 -5.10 10.19 24.78
C ASP A 35 -5.01 11.71 24.79
N VAL A 36 -5.60 12.32 23.78
CA VAL A 36 -5.61 13.78 23.66
C VAL A 36 -6.74 14.28 24.54
N GLN A 37 -6.56 14.21 25.84
CA GLN A 37 -7.39 14.99 26.74
C GLN A 37 -7.32 16.46 26.34
N GLY A 38 -8.42 16.98 25.83
CA GLY A 38 -8.60 18.41 25.67
C GLY A 38 -8.37 19.04 24.31
N THR A 39 -8.35 18.28 23.22
CA THR A 39 -8.43 18.93 21.89
C THR A 39 -9.89 19.24 21.58
N LYS A 40 -10.31 20.47 21.80
CA LYS A 40 -11.62 20.92 21.34
C LYS A 40 -11.65 20.91 19.82
N TYR A 41 -12.56 20.13 19.23
CA TYR A 41 -12.92 20.28 17.85
C TYR A 41 -13.88 21.46 17.75
N ILE A 42 -13.53 22.48 16.98
CA ILE A 42 -14.46 23.56 16.66
C ILE A 42 -15.21 23.07 15.42
N PRO A 43 -16.50 22.75 15.51
CA PRO A 43 -17.27 22.43 14.32
C PRO A 43 -17.23 23.62 13.37
N ILE A 44 -17.06 23.35 12.07
CA ILE A 44 -17.27 24.35 11.04
C ILE A 44 -18.75 24.71 11.10
N PRO A 45 -19.13 25.99 11.31
CA PRO A 45 -20.54 26.36 11.38
C PRO A 45 -21.26 25.94 10.10
N ASP A 46 -22.27 25.10 10.24
CA ASP A 46 -23.18 24.81 9.14
C ASP A 46 -23.95 26.12 8.87
N ASN A 47 -23.60 26.77 7.76
CA ASN A 47 -24.28 27.97 7.18
C ASN A 47 -24.64 29.11 8.16
N GLY A 48 -23.93 29.31 9.23
CA GLY A 48 -23.84 30.63 9.88
C GLY A 48 -24.79 30.90 11.02
N ASP A 49 -25.70 30.04 11.44
CA ASP A 49 -26.70 30.45 12.42
C ASP A 49 -26.85 29.62 13.71
N HIS A 50 -26.14 28.53 13.88
CA HIS A 50 -26.20 27.77 15.14
C HIS A 50 -24.82 27.30 15.59
N VAL A 51 -24.30 27.93 16.63
CA VAL A 51 -23.19 27.43 17.43
C VAL A 51 -23.76 26.32 18.31
N HIS A 52 -23.52 25.07 17.97
CA HIS A 52 -23.78 23.96 18.89
C HIS A 52 -22.71 23.94 19.97
N ASP A 53 -23.12 24.05 21.23
CA ASP A 53 -22.25 23.97 22.40
C ASP A 53 -21.73 22.56 22.69
N ASP A 54 -22.09 21.56 21.91
CA ASP A 54 -21.62 20.19 22.04
C ASP A 54 -20.26 20.02 21.37
N TYR A 55 -19.23 20.14 22.16
CA TYR A 55 -17.84 19.85 21.77
C TYR A 55 -17.57 18.38 21.86
N GLU A 56 -17.52 17.70 20.72
CA GLU A 56 -17.07 16.31 20.67
C GLU A 56 -15.52 16.29 20.65
N VAL A 57 -14.93 15.75 21.72
CA VAL A 57 -13.48 15.54 21.78
C VAL A 57 -13.17 14.27 21.01
N ARG A 58 -12.71 14.40 19.77
CA ARG A 58 -12.24 13.25 18.98
C ARG A 58 -10.72 13.18 19.03
N PRO A 59 -10.12 12.02 19.34
CA PRO A 59 -8.69 11.83 19.18
C PRO A 59 -8.32 12.04 17.71
N LYS A 60 -7.33 12.89 17.46
CA LYS A 60 -6.90 13.21 16.10
C LYS A 60 -5.89 12.17 15.64
N GLN A 61 -6.23 11.42 14.58
CA GLN A 61 -5.27 10.60 13.87
C GLN A 61 -4.10 11.47 13.37
N ARG A 62 -2.87 11.09 13.73
CA ARG A 62 -1.65 11.84 13.38
C ARG A 62 -0.74 11.11 12.43
N ILE A 63 -0.95 9.81 12.25
CA ILE A 63 -0.15 8.96 11.38
C ILE A 63 -1.03 8.48 10.26
N TRP A 64 -0.71 8.94 9.06
CA TRP A 64 -1.40 8.59 7.83
C TRP A 64 -0.47 7.85 6.91
N PHE A 65 -1.02 7.06 6.02
CA PHE A 65 -0.28 6.50 4.89
C PHE A 65 -1.06 6.68 3.60
N ASP A 66 -0.32 6.69 2.51
CA ASP A 66 -0.85 6.69 1.16
C ASP A 66 -0.03 5.73 0.29
N ILE A 67 -0.72 4.99 -0.57
CA ILE A 67 -0.13 3.99 -1.46
C ILE A 67 -0.60 4.24 -2.90
N PRO A 68 -0.20 5.38 -3.50
CA PRO A 68 -0.55 5.68 -4.88
C PRO A 68 0.03 4.61 -5.82
N LEU A 69 -0.80 4.22 -6.80
CA LEU A 69 -0.42 3.26 -7.83
C LEU A 69 0.72 3.76 -8.71
N LEU A 70 1.73 2.93 -8.94
CA LEU A 70 2.71 3.13 -9.99
C LEU A 70 2.11 2.68 -11.33
N ARG A 71 1.99 3.62 -12.27
CA ARG A 71 1.45 3.36 -13.61
C ARG A 71 2.52 3.24 -14.70
N ALA A 72 3.72 3.71 -14.42
CA ALA A 72 4.87 3.64 -15.33
C ALA A 72 6.18 3.70 -14.53
N PRO A 73 7.23 3.03 -14.98
CA PRO A 73 7.26 2.15 -16.16
C PRO A 73 6.53 0.82 -15.92
N LEU A 74 5.97 0.22 -16.97
CA LEU A 74 5.13 -0.98 -16.89
C LEU A 74 5.82 -2.15 -16.16
N TRP A 75 7.12 -2.33 -16.37
CA TRP A 75 7.91 -3.39 -15.74
C TRP A 75 8.06 -3.27 -14.21
N GLN A 76 7.57 -2.19 -13.60
CA GLN A 76 7.47 -2.02 -12.14
C GLN A 76 6.02 -2.08 -11.63
N CYS A 77 5.04 -2.18 -12.53
CA CYS A 77 3.64 -2.20 -12.15
C CYS A 77 3.22 -3.60 -11.66
N ILE A 78 2.32 -3.64 -10.68
CA ILE A 78 1.79 -4.90 -10.14
C ILE A 78 0.97 -5.70 -11.15
N GLN A 79 0.47 -5.06 -12.20
CA GLN A 79 -0.34 -5.69 -13.25
C GLN A 79 0.37 -6.78 -14.04
N ILE A 80 1.71 -6.76 -14.10
CA ILE A 80 2.48 -7.77 -14.83
C ILE A 80 2.76 -9.04 -14.03
N MET A 81 2.41 -9.05 -12.74
CA MET A 81 2.63 -10.19 -11.85
C MET A 81 1.57 -11.28 -12.07
N PRO A 82 1.92 -12.55 -11.82
CA PRO A 82 0.97 -13.65 -11.87
C PRO A 82 -0.18 -13.50 -10.88
N GLU A 83 -1.31 -14.12 -11.19
CA GLU A 83 -2.54 -14.07 -10.41
C GLU A 83 -2.34 -14.45 -8.93
N HIS A 84 -1.53 -15.47 -8.64
CA HIS A 84 -1.33 -15.94 -7.28
C HIS A 84 -0.72 -14.88 -6.34
N TYR A 85 -0.05 -13.85 -6.88
CA TYR A 85 0.41 -12.71 -6.08
C TYR A 85 -0.72 -11.80 -5.59
N GLN A 86 -1.95 -11.96 -6.08
CA GLN A 86 -3.12 -11.22 -5.57
C GLN A 86 -3.38 -11.53 -4.10
N SER A 87 -3.01 -12.74 -3.64
CA SER A 87 -3.16 -13.16 -2.24
C SER A 87 -2.50 -12.19 -1.25
N TYR A 88 -1.38 -11.56 -1.60
CA TYR A 88 -0.73 -10.57 -0.75
C TYR A 88 -1.61 -9.32 -0.50
N LEU A 89 -2.35 -8.87 -1.53
CA LEU A 89 -3.30 -7.76 -1.38
C LEU A 89 -4.55 -8.19 -0.63
N GLU A 90 -5.05 -9.40 -0.87
CA GLU A 90 -6.20 -9.97 -0.16
C GLU A 90 -5.90 -10.15 1.33
N GLU A 91 -4.72 -10.66 1.68
CA GLU A 91 -4.27 -10.75 3.07
C GLU A 91 -4.12 -9.37 3.73
N ALA A 92 -3.60 -8.38 2.99
CA ALA A 92 -3.48 -7.01 3.47
C ALA A 92 -4.86 -6.39 3.74
N ILE A 93 -5.83 -6.58 2.84
CA ILE A 93 -7.21 -6.12 3.01
C ILE A 93 -7.84 -6.79 4.23
N ALA A 94 -7.78 -8.11 4.33
CA ALA A 94 -8.33 -8.86 5.47
C ALA A 94 -7.72 -8.39 6.80
N PHE A 95 -6.41 -8.12 6.82
CA PHE A 95 -5.75 -7.56 7.99
C PHE A 95 -6.29 -6.17 8.36
N MET A 96 -6.50 -5.30 7.38
CA MET A 96 -7.02 -3.95 7.62
C MET A 96 -8.45 -4.00 8.14
N GLU A 97 -9.30 -4.86 7.58
CA GLU A 97 -10.69 -5.09 8.01
C GLU A 97 -10.76 -5.60 9.45
N LEU A 98 -9.86 -6.52 9.83
CA LEU A 98 -9.75 -7.01 11.22
C LEU A 98 -9.31 -5.92 12.22
N ASN A 99 -8.68 -4.88 11.73
CA ASN A 99 -8.16 -3.75 12.52
C ASN A 99 -8.81 -2.43 12.07
N GLU A 100 -10.05 -2.49 11.64
CA GLU A 100 -10.81 -1.32 11.22
C GLU A 100 -11.05 -0.36 12.40
N ALA A 101 -11.02 0.94 12.10
CA ALA A 101 -11.34 1.96 13.08
C ALA A 101 -12.85 1.94 13.35
N ASP A 102 -13.22 1.75 14.59
CA ASP A 102 -14.61 1.89 15.03
C ASP A 102 -14.97 3.39 15.06
N GLU A 103 -15.80 3.82 14.11
CA GLU A 103 -16.24 5.21 14.01
C GLU A 103 -17.10 5.66 15.20
N ASP A 104 -17.80 4.72 15.84
CA ASP A 104 -18.61 4.96 17.04
C ASP A 104 -17.75 4.99 18.31
N ASN A 105 -16.54 4.48 18.24
CA ASN A 105 -15.61 4.48 19.36
C ASN A 105 -14.57 5.59 19.19
N ILE A 106 -14.18 6.21 20.29
CA ILE A 106 -13.19 7.29 20.34
C ILE A 106 -11.80 6.84 19.86
N ASP A 107 -11.60 5.53 19.66
CA ASP A 107 -10.33 4.93 19.24
C ASP A 107 -10.18 4.83 17.73
N TYR A 108 -9.60 5.89 17.13
CA TYR A 108 -9.31 5.95 15.68
C TYR A 108 -7.93 5.36 15.29
N ARG A 109 -7.39 4.42 16.06
CA ARG A 109 -6.07 3.83 15.77
C ARG A 109 -6.11 2.86 14.60
N GLY A 110 -7.26 2.24 14.35
CA GLY A 110 -7.48 1.32 13.25
C GLY A 110 -7.40 1.95 11.87
N PHE A 111 -7.67 1.14 10.87
CA PHE A 111 -7.74 1.57 9.47
C PHE A 111 -9.14 2.10 9.16
N LYS A 112 -9.20 3.17 8.38
CA LYS A 112 -10.47 3.73 7.93
C LYS A 112 -10.88 3.12 6.60
N ASP A 113 -12.19 3.10 6.34
CA ASP A 113 -12.76 2.59 5.10
C ASP A 113 -12.02 3.07 3.85
N PHE A 114 -11.74 4.37 3.76
CA PHE A 114 -11.06 4.94 2.60
C PHE A 114 -9.60 4.46 2.46
N GLU A 115 -8.94 4.04 3.54
CA GLU A 115 -7.60 3.46 3.51
C GLU A 115 -7.67 2.01 3.01
N ILE A 116 -8.67 1.25 3.46
CA ILE A 116 -8.96 -0.11 2.98
C ILE A 116 -9.31 -0.06 1.48
N ASP A 117 -10.14 0.88 1.07
CA ASP A 117 -10.52 1.08 -0.33
C ASP A 117 -9.33 1.42 -1.24
N LYS A 118 -8.27 2.03 -0.73
CA LYS A 118 -7.04 2.23 -1.50
C LYS A 118 -6.37 0.89 -1.83
N VAL A 119 -6.31 -0.04 -0.88
CA VAL A 119 -5.73 -1.37 -1.12
C VAL A 119 -6.64 -2.19 -2.03
N ARG A 120 -7.97 -2.12 -1.86
CA ARG A 120 -8.92 -2.75 -2.78
C ARG A 120 -8.74 -2.26 -4.23
N ARG A 121 -8.55 -0.96 -4.45
CA ARG A 121 -8.27 -0.41 -5.79
C ARG A 121 -6.94 -0.90 -6.36
N ASN A 122 -5.93 -1.15 -5.52
CA ASN A 122 -4.67 -1.74 -5.96
C ASN A 122 -4.91 -3.19 -6.42
N LEU A 123 -5.74 -3.95 -5.73
CA LEU A 123 -6.12 -5.31 -6.13
C LEU A 123 -6.87 -5.32 -7.46
N GLU A 124 -7.86 -4.43 -7.63
CA GLU A 124 -8.59 -4.32 -8.90
C GLU A 124 -7.65 -3.91 -10.06
N TRP A 125 -6.74 -2.97 -9.81
CA TRP A 125 -5.72 -2.59 -10.78
C TRP A 125 -4.80 -3.76 -11.17
N MET A 126 -4.43 -4.62 -10.22
CA MET A 126 -3.64 -5.82 -10.50
C MET A 126 -4.43 -6.81 -11.36
N LYS A 127 -5.72 -7.02 -11.07
CA LYS A 127 -6.60 -7.90 -11.83
C LYS A 127 -6.81 -7.44 -13.28
N GLU A 128 -6.80 -6.15 -13.54
CA GLU A 128 -6.88 -5.61 -14.91
C GLU A 128 -5.73 -6.11 -15.81
N GLY A 129 -4.59 -6.48 -15.22
CA GLY A 129 -3.43 -7.03 -15.93
C GLY A 129 -3.71 -8.29 -16.74
N ILE A 130 -4.78 -9.05 -16.40
CA ILE A 130 -5.19 -10.25 -17.17
C ILE A 130 -5.58 -9.92 -18.62
N ASN A 131 -5.99 -8.67 -18.86
CA ASN A 131 -6.38 -8.19 -20.19
C ASN A 131 -5.22 -7.59 -20.99
N MET A 132 -4.00 -7.63 -20.44
CA MET A 132 -2.82 -7.08 -21.12
C MET A 132 -2.46 -7.90 -22.34
N ASP A 133 -1.98 -7.22 -23.39
CA ASP A 133 -1.44 -7.88 -24.56
C ASP A 133 -0.26 -8.80 -24.19
N ALA A 134 -0.23 -10.00 -24.74
CA ALA A 134 0.76 -11.01 -24.37
C ALA A 134 2.20 -10.58 -24.69
N ASP A 135 2.41 -9.89 -25.81
CA ASP A 135 3.74 -9.39 -26.20
C ASP A 135 4.18 -8.22 -25.32
N GLU A 136 3.23 -7.37 -24.92
CA GLU A 136 3.50 -6.28 -23.99
C GLU A 136 3.87 -6.81 -22.60
N LEU A 137 3.11 -7.81 -22.10
CA LEU A 137 3.38 -8.49 -20.84
C LEU A 137 4.75 -9.17 -20.84
N LEU A 138 5.08 -9.91 -21.93
CA LEU A 138 6.35 -10.59 -22.11
C LEU A 138 7.51 -9.56 -22.05
N LYS A 139 7.40 -8.47 -22.80
CA LYS A 139 8.40 -7.41 -22.81
C LYS A 139 8.58 -6.74 -21.46
N ALA A 140 7.49 -6.49 -20.74
CA ALA A 140 7.54 -5.87 -19.42
C ALA A 140 8.28 -6.78 -18.42
N ARG A 141 7.98 -8.08 -18.39
CA ARG A 141 8.67 -9.07 -17.56
C ARG A 141 10.16 -9.20 -17.89
N ALA A 142 10.48 -9.28 -19.18
CA ALA A 142 11.86 -9.30 -19.63
C ALA A 142 12.64 -8.03 -19.24
N ASN A 143 12.00 -6.86 -19.33
CA ASN A 143 12.60 -5.58 -18.93
C ASN A 143 12.87 -5.54 -17.41
N PHE A 144 11.98 -6.12 -16.59
CA PHE A 144 12.23 -6.25 -15.16
C PHE A 144 13.52 -7.05 -14.91
N TYR A 145 13.64 -8.23 -15.49
CA TYR A 145 14.82 -9.08 -15.32
C TYR A 145 16.11 -8.37 -15.80
N LYS A 146 16.10 -7.79 -17.00
CA LYS A 146 17.23 -7.04 -17.54
C LYS A 146 17.66 -5.89 -16.64
N PHE A 147 16.70 -5.15 -16.10
CA PHE A 147 16.99 -4.05 -15.19
C PHE A 147 17.72 -4.51 -13.95
N PHE A 148 17.18 -5.52 -13.25
CA PHE A 148 17.78 -5.97 -11.99
C PHE A 148 19.10 -6.70 -12.20
N MET A 149 19.26 -7.47 -13.27
CA MET A 149 20.57 -8.03 -13.63
C MET A 149 21.64 -6.95 -13.82
N GLN A 150 21.29 -5.85 -14.50
CA GLN A 150 22.23 -4.73 -14.68
C GLN A 150 22.45 -3.93 -13.39
N HIS A 151 21.41 -3.77 -12.59
CA HIS A 151 21.48 -3.10 -11.30
C HIS A 151 22.44 -3.85 -10.38
N ASP A 152 22.25 -5.15 -10.22
CA ASP A 152 23.06 -6.01 -9.35
C ASP A 152 24.52 -6.02 -9.79
N ALA A 153 24.77 -6.21 -11.11
CA ALA A 153 26.13 -6.18 -11.64
C ALA A 153 26.86 -4.83 -11.41
N ARG A 154 26.13 -3.71 -11.38
CA ARG A 154 26.72 -2.38 -11.14
C ARG A 154 26.92 -2.03 -9.69
N ARG A 155 26.11 -2.61 -8.79
CA ARG A 155 26.08 -2.24 -7.37
C ARG A 155 26.59 -3.33 -6.45
N ASP A 156 27.00 -4.46 -7.02
CA ASP A 156 27.41 -5.65 -6.25
C ASP A 156 26.30 -6.07 -5.26
N THR A 157 25.06 -6.12 -5.76
CA THR A 157 23.89 -6.57 -5.03
C THR A 157 23.35 -7.85 -5.64
N ASP A 158 22.40 -8.49 -4.96
CA ASP A 158 21.69 -9.69 -5.41
C ASP A 158 20.21 -9.53 -5.13
N PHE A 159 19.41 -9.55 -6.19
CA PHE A 159 17.97 -9.40 -6.09
C PHE A 159 17.34 -10.45 -5.18
N LEU A 160 17.71 -11.74 -5.36
CA LEU A 160 17.12 -12.82 -4.57
C LEU A 160 17.65 -12.88 -3.13
N ALA A 161 18.84 -12.33 -2.86
CA ALA A 161 19.28 -12.13 -1.48
C ALA A 161 18.47 -11.06 -0.75
N THR A 162 17.91 -10.09 -1.49
CA THR A 162 17.07 -9.00 -0.94
C THR A 162 15.60 -9.40 -0.87
N TYR A 163 15.10 -10.15 -1.87
CA TYR A 163 13.71 -10.56 -2.04
C TYR A 163 13.62 -12.08 -2.29
N PRO A 164 13.99 -12.92 -1.31
CA PRO A 164 13.98 -14.38 -1.50
C PRO A 164 12.58 -14.94 -1.81
N GLU A 165 11.54 -14.30 -1.31
CA GLU A 165 10.14 -14.67 -1.56
C GLU A 165 9.68 -14.40 -3.00
N MET A 166 10.47 -13.67 -3.78
CA MET A 166 10.19 -13.38 -5.20
C MET A 166 10.94 -14.29 -6.18
N GLU A 167 11.45 -15.44 -5.74
CA GLU A 167 12.19 -16.38 -6.59
C GLU A 167 11.34 -16.88 -7.78
N ASP A 168 10.07 -17.18 -7.54
CA ASP A 168 9.13 -17.59 -8.61
C ASP A 168 8.96 -16.45 -9.64
N TRP A 169 8.74 -15.23 -9.17
CA TRP A 169 8.65 -14.06 -10.02
C TRP A 169 9.93 -13.82 -10.84
N TRP A 170 11.07 -13.95 -10.19
CA TRP A 170 12.37 -13.82 -10.85
C TRP A 170 12.54 -14.82 -11.99
N ASN A 171 12.17 -16.08 -11.77
CA ASN A 171 12.25 -17.14 -12.78
C ASN A 171 11.31 -16.88 -13.96
N ILE A 172 10.07 -16.45 -13.71
CA ILE A 172 9.12 -16.04 -14.76
C ILE A 172 9.71 -14.90 -15.62
N CYS A 173 10.32 -13.91 -15.00
CA CYS A 173 10.93 -12.79 -15.71
C CYS A 173 12.18 -13.19 -16.51
N LYS A 174 12.97 -14.11 -15.97
CA LYS A 174 14.13 -14.70 -16.66
C LYS A 174 13.73 -15.51 -17.89
N GLU A 175 12.67 -16.31 -17.78
CA GLU A 175 12.11 -17.05 -18.92
C GLU A 175 11.58 -16.10 -19.99
N ALA A 176 10.88 -15.03 -19.58
CA ALA A 176 10.40 -14.01 -20.51
C ALA A 176 11.55 -13.31 -21.27
N GLU A 177 12.68 -13.09 -20.62
CA GLU A 177 13.87 -12.50 -21.26
C GLU A 177 14.49 -13.43 -22.31
N ALA A 178 14.48 -14.73 -22.05
CA ALA A 178 15.02 -15.73 -22.98
C ALA A 178 14.17 -15.91 -24.26
N LEU A 179 12.93 -15.42 -24.28
CA LEU A 179 12.00 -15.54 -25.41
C LEU A 179 12.02 -14.31 -26.35
N ILE A 180 12.73 -13.25 -26.02
CA ILE A 180 12.79 -12.02 -26.81
C ILE A 180 14.23 -11.66 -27.23
#